data_6ba7acec3b3e1c8af434b06a2794de1a
#
_entry.id   6ba7acec3b3e1c8af434b06a2794de1a
#
_cell.length_a   1.000
_cell.length_b   1.000
_cell.length_c   1.000
_cell.angle_alpha   90.00
_cell.angle_beta   90.00
_cell.angle_gamma   90.00
#
_symmetry.space_group_name_H-M   'P 1'
#
loop_
_entity.id
_entity.type
_entity.pdbx_description
1 polymer ?
#
loop_
_entity_poly.entity_id
_entity_poly.type
_entity_poly.pdbx_seq_one_letter_code
_entity_poly.pdbx_strand_id
1 'polypeptide(L)' 'MPFIHIRMFPRPQEVKKALAEELTKIISKHCKITDDHTWIVFEDVQKEHWSMGGKLQG' A
#
# COMPACT_ATOMS: atom_id res chain seq x y z
N MET A 1 10.50 -1.31 -13.61
CA MET A 1 9.46 -0.44 -13.08
C MET A 1 8.81 -1.11 -11.87
N PRO A 2 9.09 -0.65 -10.59
CA PRO A 2 8.49 -1.29 -9.43
C PRO A 2 6.98 -0.99 -9.31
N PHE A 3 6.25 -1.98 -8.90
CA PHE A 3 4.81 -1.87 -8.67
C PHE A 3 4.50 -2.50 -7.32
N ILE A 4 3.81 -1.75 -6.45
CA ILE A 4 3.45 -2.20 -5.12
C ILE A 4 1.93 -2.23 -5.01
N HIS A 5 1.40 -3.35 -4.57
CA HIS A 5 -0.03 -3.49 -4.33
C HIS A 5 -0.23 -3.75 -2.83
N ILE A 6 -0.90 -2.82 -2.15
CA ILE A 6 -1.15 -2.93 -0.72
C ILE A 6 -2.62 -3.16 -0.48
N ARG A 7 -2.94 -4.32 0.09
CA ARG A 7 -4.29 -4.58 0.59
C ARG A 7 -4.28 -4.32 2.08
N MET A 8 -5.23 -3.53 2.55
CA MET A 8 -5.21 -3.09 3.93
C MET A 8 -6.63 -2.80 4.40
N PHE A 9 -6.80 -2.78 5.72
CA PHE A 9 -8.03 -2.26 6.29
C PHE A 9 -8.14 -0.78 5.90
N PRO A 10 -9.36 -0.26 5.70
CA PRO A 10 -9.51 1.14 5.28
C PRO A 10 -8.79 2.11 6.21
N ARG A 11 -8.14 3.08 5.59
CA ARG A 11 -7.45 4.16 6.31
C ARG A 11 -7.76 5.48 5.63
N PRO A 12 -7.65 6.60 6.37
CA PRO A 12 -7.87 7.92 5.77
C PRO A 12 -6.91 8.18 4.62
N GLN A 13 -7.33 9.05 3.71
CA GLN A 13 -6.51 9.37 2.53
C GLN A 13 -5.14 9.93 2.91
N GLU A 14 -5.06 10.69 4.01
CA GLU A 14 -3.79 11.25 4.46
C GLU A 14 -2.77 10.19 4.84
N VAL A 15 -3.23 9.04 5.37
CA VAL A 15 -2.33 7.94 5.69
C VAL A 15 -1.79 7.32 4.40
N LYS A 16 -2.66 7.14 3.41
CA LYS A 16 -2.24 6.60 2.12
C LYS A 16 -1.27 7.54 1.42
N LYS A 17 -1.50 8.84 1.53
CA LYS A 17 -0.60 9.83 0.94
C LYS A 17 0.78 9.74 1.55
N ALA A 18 0.87 9.66 2.88
CA ALA A 18 2.14 9.53 3.57
C ALA A 18 2.86 8.25 3.17
N LEU A 19 2.12 7.13 3.12
CA LEU A 19 2.69 5.85 2.70
C LEU A 19 3.22 5.92 1.27
N ALA A 20 2.44 6.51 0.37
CA ALA A 20 2.85 6.62 -1.03
C ALA A 20 4.16 7.41 -1.16
N GLU A 21 4.27 8.53 -0.44
CA GLU A 21 5.45 9.36 -0.50
C GLU A 21 6.68 8.66 0.08
N GLU A 22 6.54 8.03 1.25
CA GLU A 22 7.68 7.41 1.90
C GLU A 22 8.12 6.12 1.22
N LEU A 23 7.17 5.29 0.80
CA LEU A 23 7.51 4.06 0.09
C LEU A 23 8.20 4.37 -1.24
N THR A 24 7.72 5.39 -1.95
CA THR A 24 8.33 5.80 -3.21
C THR A 24 9.76 6.24 -2.99
N LYS A 25 10.03 7.01 -1.92
CA LYS A 25 11.39 7.47 -1.63
C LYS A 25 12.33 6.30 -1.34
N ILE A 26 11.85 5.30 -0.59
CA ILE A 26 12.65 4.13 -0.27
C ILE A 26 13.01 3.36 -1.55
N ILE A 27 12.03 3.16 -2.41
CA ILE A 27 12.24 2.44 -3.68
C ILE A 27 13.23 3.21 -4.56
N SER A 28 13.03 4.52 -4.69
CA SER A 28 13.91 5.35 -5.51
C SER A 28 15.34 5.31 -5.01
N LYS A 29 15.52 5.34 -3.69
CA LYS A 29 16.84 5.32 -3.08
C LYS A 29 17.58 4.01 -3.39
N HIS A 30 16.92 2.89 -3.20
CA HIS A 30 17.59 1.59 -3.32
C HIS A 30 17.68 1.09 -4.75
N CYS A 31 16.67 1.39 -5.57
CA CYS A 31 16.67 0.98 -6.97
C CYS A 31 17.38 1.99 -7.87
N LYS A 32 17.71 3.19 -7.34
CA LYS A 32 18.38 4.26 -8.08
C LYS A 32 17.59 4.67 -9.31
N ILE A 33 16.30 4.93 -9.08
CA ILE A 33 15.38 5.37 -10.13
C ILE A 33 14.68 6.64 -9.68
N THR A 34 14.00 7.32 -10.62
CA THR A 34 13.22 8.50 -10.28
C THR A 34 11.84 8.07 -9.73
N ASP A 35 11.19 8.96 -8.97
CA ASP A 35 9.94 8.66 -8.28
C ASP A 35 8.80 8.23 -9.19
N ASP A 36 8.77 8.77 -10.42
CA ASP A 36 7.70 8.47 -11.36
C ASP A 36 7.70 7.03 -11.86
N HIS A 37 8.75 6.27 -11.57
CA HIS A 37 8.83 4.86 -11.96
C HIS A 37 8.19 3.93 -10.93
N THR A 38 7.87 4.42 -9.74
CA THR A 38 7.25 3.60 -8.70
C THR A 38 5.75 3.81 -8.68
N TRP A 39 5.02 2.74 -8.88
CA TRP A 39 3.56 2.77 -8.90
C TRP A 39 3.04 2.01 -7.70
N ILE A 40 2.04 2.58 -7.04
CA ILE A 40 1.46 1.96 -5.85
C ILE A 40 -0.05 1.98 -5.96
N VAL A 41 -0.66 0.83 -5.72
CA VAL A 41 -2.12 0.73 -5.65
C VAL A 41 -2.50 0.35 -4.23
N PHE A 42 -3.42 1.11 -3.65
CA PHE A 42 -3.99 0.79 -2.34
C PHE A 42 -5.37 0.19 -2.57
N GLU A 43 -5.62 -0.93 -1.95
CA GLU A 43 -6.91 -1.57 -2.01
C GLU A 43 -7.47 -1.69 -0.61
N ASP A 44 -8.54 -0.93 -0.33
CA ASP A 44 -9.21 -1.00 0.96
C ASP A 44 -10.05 -2.26 1.01
N VAL A 45 -9.82 -3.08 2.03
CA VAL A 45 -10.60 -4.30 2.21
C VAL A 45 -11.29 -4.22 3.56
N GLN A 46 -12.62 -4.28 3.55
CA GLN A 46 -13.39 -4.20 4.78
C GLN A 46 -13.11 -5.43 5.66
N LYS A 47 -13.18 -5.22 6.97
CA LYS A 47 -12.86 -6.29 7.94
C LYS A 47 -13.69 -7.55 7.72
N GLU A 48 -14.94 -7.39 7.31
CA GLU A 48 -15.81 -8.54 7.06
C GLU A 48 -15.38 -9.38 5.86
N HIS A 49 -14.42 -8.89 5.08
CA HIS A 49 -13.89 -9.65 3.96
C HIS A 49 -12.53 -10.28 4.26
N TRP A 50 -12.01 -10.09 5.49
CA TRP A 50 -10.75 -10.67 5.91
C TRP A 50 -11.02 -11.91 6.77
N SER A 51 -10.44 -13.04 6.37
CA SER A 51 -10.49 -14.25 7.15
C SER A 51 -9.08 -14.63 7.59
N MET A 52 -8.92 -14.91 8.88
CA MET A 52 -7.68 -15.42 9.41
C MET A 52 -8.00 -16.68 10.20
N GLY A 53 -7.41 -17.82 9.77
CA GLY A 53 -7.69 -19.10 10.41
C GLY A 53 -9.14 -19.51 10.33
N GLY A 54 -9.83 -19.09 9.28
CA GLY A 54 -11.25 -19.39 9.09
C GLY A 54 -12.19 -18.44 9.79
N LYS A 55 -11.67 -17.36 10.41
CA LYS A 55 -12.51 -16.40 11.12
C LYS A 55 -12.47 -15.04 10.41
N LEU A 56 -13.64 -14.52 10.11
CA LEU A 56 -13.75 -13.16 9.56
C LEU A 56 -13.48 -12.14 10.66
N GLN A 57 -12.86 -11.02 10.29
CA GLN A 57 -12.40 -10.03 11.25
C GLN A 57 -13.41 -8.92 11.53
N GLY A 58 -14.52 -8.93 10.87
CA GLY A 58 -15.56 -7.94 11.11
C GLY A 58 -16.92 -8.52 11.37
#